data_8671d8f0f8c7b7b02afa39c12f137a67
#
_entry.id   8671d8f0f8c7b7b02afa39c12f137a67
#
_cell.length_a   1.000
_cell.length_b   1.000
_cell.length_c   1.000
_cell.angle_alpha   90.00
_cell.angle_beta   90.00
_cell.angle_gamma   90.00
#
_symmetry.space_group_name_H-M   'P 1'
#
loop_
_entity.id
_entity.type
_entity.pdbx_description
1 polymer ?
#
loop_
_entity_poly.entity_id
_entity_poly.type
_entity_poly.pdbx_seq_one_letter_code
_entity_poly.pdbx_strand_id
1 'polypeptide(L)'
;VSRIEILQVGPYPAWDEERLNATFTMHRYFEASDKVAFLAQHGSNIRAIATRGELGANRVMIEALPKLEVICVYGVGFDAVDLAAARERGIRVTNTPDVLTKDVADLGMAMMLAQARGMIGGESWVRSGDWARKGLYPLKSRVHGKRAGVLGLGRIGFEVAKRLSGFDMEIAYSDVAPKDYAKDWTFVADPVALAARSDFLFVTLAASADTRHIVGSKVIEALGPEGMLINISRASNIDEKALLDALENRTLGSAALDVFEGEPNLDPRFLALDNVLLQPHMASGTVETRKAMGALVFDNLSAHFDGRPLPTPVL
;
A
#
# COMPACT_ATOMS: atom_id res chain seq x y z
N VAL A 1 -19.88 -34.13 -4.14
CA VAL A 1 -19.57 -32.92 -4.94
C VAL A 1 -18.08 -32.64 -4.74
N SER A 2 -17.30 -32.59 -5.84
CA SER A 2 -15.87 -32.21 -5.76
C SER A 2 -15.77 -30.78 -5.24
N ARG A 3 -14.81 -30.53 -4.33
CA ARG A 3 -14.57 -29.17 -3.83
C ARG A 3 -14.10 -28.27 -4.97
N ILE A 4 -14.42 -26.98 -4.91
CA ILE A 4 -13.94 -25.98 -5.86
C ILE A 4 -12.43 -25.84 -5.71
N GLU A 5 -11.71 -25.86 -6.83
CA GLU A 5 -10.26 -25.75 -6.88
C GLU A 5 -9.85 -24.29 -7.07
N ILE A 6 -8.96 -23.80 -6.19
CA ILE A 6 -8.52 -22.39 -6.11
C ILE A 6 -7.00 -22.31 -6.18
N LEU A 7 -6.48 -21.45 -7.04
CA LEU A 7 -5.06 -21.10 -7.08
C LEU A 7 -4.76 -20.06 -5.99
N GLN A 8 -3.93 -20.41 -5.02
CA GLN A 8 -3.44 -19.49 -4.00
C GLN A 8 -2.08 -18.94 -4.43
N VAL A 9 -2.00 -17.64 -4.74
CA VAL A 9 -0.81 -17.01 -5.33
C VAL A 9 0.22 -16.60 -4.27
N GLY A 10 -0.22 -16.29 -3.06
CA GLY A 10 0.66 -15.95 -1.93
C GLY A 10 0.15 -16.52 -0.61
N PRO A 11 1.00 -16.56 0.43
CA PRO A 11 0.59 -17.06 1.74
C PRO A 11 -0.42 -16.12 2.41
N TYR A 12 -1.37 -16.70 3.13
CA TYR A 12 -2.32 -16.01 3.99
C TYR A 12 -2.03 -16.33 5.46
N PRO A 13 -2.55 -15.55 6.42
CA PRO A 13 -2.49 -15.93 7.83
C PRO A 13 -3.11 -17.31 8.08
N ALA A 14 -2.59 -18.04 9.07
CA ALA A 14 -2.98 -19.43 9.34
C ALA A 14 -4.49 -19.61 9.55
N TRP A 15 -5.15 -18.66 10.22
CA TRP A 15 -6.60 -18.70 10.44
C TRP A 15 -7.43 -18.56 9.14
N ASP A 16 -6.93 -17.84 8.13
CA ASP A 16 -7.59 -17.74 6.83
C ASP A 16 -7.32 -19.00 5.99
N GLU A 17 -6.09 -19.51 6.02
CA GLU A 17 -5.76 -20.77 5.34
C GLU A 17 -6.55 -21.96 5.89
N GLU A 18 -6.73 -22.05 7.21
CA GLU A 18 -7.56 -23.08 7.83
C GLU A 18 -8.99 -23.04 7.29
N ARG A 19 -9.62 -21.85 7.29
CA ARG A 19 -10.99 -21.64 6.78
C ARG A 19 -11.11 -21.98 5.29
N LEU A 20 -10.17 -21.52 4.47
CA LEU A 20 -10.16 -21.78 3.03
C LEU A 20 -9.98 -23.27 2.73
N ASN A 21 -9.02 -23.94 3.37
CA ASN A 21 -8.76 -25.38 3.20
C ASN A 21 -9.94 -26.26 3.70
N ALA A 22 -10.70 -25.81 4.68
CA ALA A 22 -11.89 -26.52 5.14
C ALA A 22 -12.99 -26.55 4.06
N THR A 23 -13.07 -25.53 3.20
CA THR A 23 -14.17 -25.33 2.23
C THR A 23 -13.76 -25.65 0.79
N PHE A 24 -12.55 -25.29 0.40
CA PHE A 24 -12.03 -25.36 -0.97
C PHE A 24 -10.84 -26.30 -1.09
N THR A 25 -10.46 -26.65 -2.30
CA THR A 25 -9.18 -27.32 -2.59
C THR A 25 -8.18 -26.23 -2.98
N MET A 26 -7.24 -25.93 -2.09
CA MET A 26 -6.26 -24.86 -2.30
C MET A 26 -4.99 -25.40 -2.97
N HIS A 27 -4.63 -24.84 -4.12
CA HIS A 27 -3.38 -25.10 -4.83
C HIS A 27 -2.38 -23.98 -4.51
N ARG A 28 -1.36 -24.28 -3.69
CA ARG A 28 -0.39 -23.29 -3.17
C ARG A 28 0.68 -23.00 -4.22
N TYR A 29 0.33 -22.11 -5.15
CA TYR A 29 1.20 -21.71 -6.25
C TYR A 29 2.52 -21.08 -5.78
N PHE A 30 2.49 -20.35 -4.69
CA PHE A 30 3.70 -19.69 -4.14
C PHE A 30 4.77 -20.70 -3.67
N GLU A 31 4.42 -21.96 -3.35
CA GLU A 31 5.35 -23.01 -2.95
C GLU A 31 5.97 -23.75 -4.15
N ALA A 32 5.39 -23.60 -5.34
CA ALA A 32 5.88 -24.31 -6.51
C ALA A 32 7.26 -23.79 -6.96
N SER A 33 8.23 -24.67 -7.16
CA SER A 33 9.55 -24.34 -7.72
C SER A 33 9.49 -24.06 -9.22
N ASP A 34 8.65 -24.81 -9.95
CA ASP A 34 8.38 -24.60 -11.37
C ASP A 34 6.92 -24.15 -11.54
N LYS A 35 6.74 -22.84 -11.77
CA LYS A 35 5.45 -22.21 -11.92
C LYS A 35 4.71 -22.65 -13.18
N VAL A 36 5.43 -22.91 -14.27
CA VAL A 36 4.86 -23.33 -15.55
C VAL A 36 4.34 -24.76 -15.45
N ALA A 37 5.14 -25.68 -14.96
CA ALA A 37 4.74 -27.07 -14.74
C ALA A 37 3.55 -27.17 -13.77
N PHE A 38 3.53 -26.34 -12.73
CA PHE A 38 2.44 -26.31 -11.77
C PHE A 38 1.10 -25.92 -12.43
N LEU A 39 1.09 -24.86 -13.24
CA LEU A 39 -0.12 -24.44 -13.97
C LEU A 39 -0.54 -25.48 -15.02
N ALA A 40 0.40 -26.11 -15.70
CA ALA A 40 0.11 -27.20 -16.65
C ALA A 40 -0.56 -28.39 -15.97
N GLN A 41 -0.13 -28.73 -14.74
CA GLN A 41 -0.66 -29.85 -13.97
C GLN A 41 -2.05 -29.57 -13.37
N HIS A 42 -2.26 -28.37 -12.81
CA HIS A 42 -3.45 -28.05 -12.00
C HIS A 42 -4.42 -27.09 -12.69
N GLY A 43 -3.96 -26.29 -13.66
CA GLY A 43 -4.72 -25.15 -14.20
C GLY A 43 -6.07 -25.53 -14.85
N SER A 44 -6.20 -26.74 -15.40
CA SER A 44 -7.42 -27.18 -16.10
C SER A 44 -8.66 -27.24 -15.21
N ASN A 45 -8.52 -27.32 -13.89
CA ASN A 45 -9.62 -27.46 -12.94
C ASN A 45 -9.80 -26.23 -12.03
N ILE A 46 -8.82 -25.33 -11.99
CA ILE A 46 -8.88 -24.13 -11.14
C ILE A 46 -9.97 -23.19 -11.64
N ARG A 47 -10.87 -22.79 -10.71
CA ARG A 47 -12.01 -21.92 -10.97
C ARG A 47 -11.87 -20.54 -10.33
N ALA A 48 -10.98 -20.38 -9.36
CA ALA A 48 -10.73 -19.08 -8.73
C ALA A 48 -9.24 -18.86 -8.47
N ILE A 49 -8.85 -17.59 -8.38
CA ILE A 49 -7.56 -17.16 -7.85
C ILE A 49 -7.80 -16.44 -6.52
N ALA A 50 -7.05 -16.84 -5.48
CA ALA A 50 -6.88 -16.10 -4.24
C ALA A 50 -5.47 -15.50 -4.23
N THR A 51 -5.36 -14.18 -4.37
CA THR A 51 -4.08 -13.48 -4.52
C THR A 51 -3.94 -12.34 -3.51
N ARG A 52 -2.77 -11.71 -3.45
CA ARG A 52 -2.49 -10.49 -2.68
C ARG A 52 -2.36 -9.31 -3.63
N GLY A 53 -2.54 -8.09 -3.10
CA GLY A 53 -2.55 -6.86 -3.91
C GLY A 53 -1.26 -6.65 -4.72
N GLU A 54 -0.11 -6.98 -4.12
CA GLU A 54 1.22 -6.85 -4.73
C GLU A 54 1.59 -8.01 -5.68
N LEU A 55 0.95 -9.17 -5.54
CA LEU A 55 1.21 -10.35 -6.38
C LEU A 55 0.29 -10.40 -7.61
N GLY A 56 -0.96 -10.01 -7.44
CA GLY A 56 -1.94 -9.92 -8.51
C GLY A 56 -2.22 -11.22 -9.26
N ALA A 57 -2.61 -11.06 -10.52
CA ALA A 57 -2.79 -12.14 -11.52
C ALA A 57 -2.53 -11.54 -12.90
N ASN A 58 -1.41 -11.87 -13.50
CA ASN A 58 -1.04 -11.40 -14.82
C ASN A 58 -1.76 -12.17 -15.94
N ARG A 59 -1.68 -11.67 -17.18
CA ARG A 59 -2.32 -12.28 -18.37
C ARG A 59 -1.94 -13.75 -18.55
N VAL A 60 -0.67 -14.09 -18.40
CA VAL A 60 -0.18 -15.47 -18.57
C VAL A 60 -0.84 -16.42 -17.58
N MET A 61 -0.93 -16.01 -16.31
CA MET A 61 -1.62 -16.80 -15.28
C MET A 61 -3.12 -16.94 -15.59
N ILE A 62 -3.78 -15.85 -15.98
CA ILE A 62 -5.20 -15.85 -16.33
C ILE A 62 -5.47 -16.78 -17.51
N GLU A 63 -4.66 -16.73 -18.57
CA GLU A 63 -4.82 -17.56 -19.78
C GLU A 63 -4.53 -19.04 -19.52
N ALA A 64 -3.64 -19.37 -18.59
CA ALA A 64 -3.34 -20.75 -18.19
C ALA A 64 -4.49 -21.46 -17.44
N LEU A 65 -5.53 -20.72 -17.02
CA LEU A 65 -6.65 -21.23 -16.23
C LEU A 65 -7.97 -21.20 -17.01
N PRO A 66 -8.27 -22.17 -17.86
CA PRO A 66 -9.41 -22.12 -18.80
C PRO A 66 -10.79 -22.01 -18.11
N LYS A 67 -10.91 -22.50 -16.88
CA LYS A 67 -12.16 -22.46 -16.08
C LYS A 67 -12.22 -21.32 -15.07
N LEU A 68 -11.28 -20.37 -15.11
CA LEU A 68 -11.22 -19.26 -14.15
C LEU A 68 -12.46 -18.36 -14.26
N GLU A 69 -13.12 -18.12 -13.13
CA GLU A 69 -14.38 -17.36 -13.01
C GLU A 69 -14.23 -16.11 -12.15
N VAL A 70 -13.38 -16.17 -11.10
CA VAL A 70 -13.24 -15.07 -10.15
C VAL A 70 -11.79 -14.96 -9.64
N ILE A 71 -11.35 -13.71 -9.43
CA ILE A 71 -10.07 -13.37 -8.79
C ILE A 71 -10.38 -12.56 -7.54
N CYS A 72 -9.99 -13.07 -6.36
CA CYS A 72 -10.18 -12.42 -5.07
C CYS A 72 -8.84 -11.90 -4.56
N VAL A 73 -8.74 -10.58 -4.40
CA VAL A 73 -7.51 -9.89 -3.96
C VAL A 73 -7.57 -9.62 -2.47
N TYR A 74 -6.63 -10.15 -1.72
CA TYR A 74 -6.39 -9.84 -0.30
C TYR A 74 -5.63 -8.51 -0.21
N GLY A 75 -6.36 -7.41 -0.29
CA GLY A 75 -5.84 -6.05 -0.36
C GLY A 75 -6.84 -5.09 -0.99
N VAL A 76 -6.63 -3.78 -0.83
CA VAL A 76 -7.43 -2.75 -1.50
C VAL A 76 -6.92 -2.46 -2.91
N GLY A 77 -5.60 -2.49 -3.11
CA GLY A 77 -4.99 -2.33 -4.43
C GLY A 77 -5.08 -3.62 -5.24
N PHE A 78 -5.41 -3.49 -6.50
CA PHE A 78 -5.53 -4.57 -7.49
C PHE A 78 -4.77 -4.26 -8.79
N ASP A 79 -3.86 -3.35 -8.70
CA ASP A 79 -3.03 -2.83 -9.81
C ASP A 79 -2.15 -3.92 -10.46
N ALA A 80 -1.82 -4.98 -9.71
CA ALA A 80 -1.10 -6.14 -10.23
C ALA A 80 -2.00 -7.20 -10.92
N VAL A 81 -3.33 -6.98 -10.97
CA VAL A 81 -4.26 -7.84 -11.72
C VAL A 81 -4.44 -7.29 -13.14
N ASP A 82 -4.25 -8.12 -14.17
CA ASP A 82 -4.58 -7.75 -15.56
C ASP A 82 -6.11 -7.69 -15.73
N LEU A 83 -6.68 -6.52 -15.45
CA LEU A 83 -8.12 -6.29 -15.58
C LEU A 83 -8.61 -6.38 -17.02
N ALA A 84 -7.76 -6.11 -18.02
CA ALA A 84 -8.13 -6.25 -19.43
C ALA A 84 -8.33 -7.72 -19.76
N ALA A 85 -7.39 -8.59 -19.41
CA ALA A 85 -7.51 -10.03 -19.58
C ALA A 85 -8.72 -10.62 -18.81
N ALA A 86 -8.95 -10.13 -17.58
CA ALA A 86 -10.12 -10.55 -16.80
C ALA A 86 -11.42 -10.17 -17.49
N ARG A 87 -11.54 -8.93 -17.99
CA ARG A 87 -12.72 -8.43 -18.69
C ARG A 87 -12.98 -9.16 -20.00
N GLU A 88 -11.93 -9.41 -20.82
CA GLU A 88 -12.03 -10.15 -22.08
C GLU A 88 -12.62 -11.55 -21.89
N ARG A 89 -12.40 -12.16 -20.73
CA ARG A 89 -12.88 -13.51 -20.40
C ARG A 89 -14.11 -13.53 -19.48
N GLY A 90 -14.68 -12.39 -19.13
CA GLY A 90 -15.83 -12.30 -18.22
C GLY A 90 -15.52 -12.72 -16.78
N ILE A 91 -14.23 -12.68 -16.37
CA ILE A 91 -13.79 -13.06 -15.03
C ILE A 91 -14.07 -11.90 -14.06
N ARG A 92 -14.73 -12.23 -12.94
CA ARG A 92 -15.02 -11.27 -11.87
C ARG A 92 -13.74 -10.98 -11.06
N VAL A 93 -13.59 -9.75 -10.60
CA VAL A 93 -12.48 -9.36 -9.71
C VAL A 93 -13.06 -8.71 -8.46
N THR A 94 -12.55 -9.09 -7.30
CA THR A 94 -12.93 -8.50 -6.00
C THR A 94 -11.70 -8.09 -5.21
N ASN A 95 -11.86 -7.17 -4.28
CA ASN A 95 -10.83 -6.71 -3.36
C ASN A 95 -11.36 -6.60 -1.93
N THR A 96 -10.55 -6.08 -0.99
CA THR A 96 -10.96 -5.91 0.42
C THR A 96 -10.98 -4.43 0.83
N PRO A 97 -11.91 -3.62 0.30
CA PRO A 97 -11.99 -2.20 0.60
C PRO A 97 -12.51 -1.95 2.02
N ASP A 98 -12.31 -0.73 2.51
CA ASP A 98 -12.82 -0.16 3.77
C ASP A 98 -12.21 -0.76 5.04
N VAL A 99 -12.08 -2.06 5.16
CA VAL A 99 -11.63 -2.76 6.38
C VAL A 99 -10.20 -2.41 6.82
N LEU A 100 -9.35 -1.95 5.90
CA LEU A 100 -7.95 -1.58 6.18
C LEU A 100 -7.70 -0.06 6.19
N THR A 101 -8.69 0.74 5.80
CA THR A 101 -8.52 2.18 5.52
C THR A 101 -7.97 2.95 6.71
N LYS A 102 -8.50 2.69 7.91
CA LYS A 102 -8.10 3.40 9.12
C LYS A 102 -6.71 2.98 9.61
N ASP A 103 -6.39 1.70 9.55
CA ASP A 103 -5.10 1.19 9.99
C ASP A 103 -3.96 1.68 9.09
N VAL A 104 -4.20 1.74 7.77
CA VAL A 104 -3.23 2.34 6.84
C VAL A 104 -3.00 3.81 7.16
N ALA A 105 -4.06 4.57 7.46
CA ALA A 105 -3.94 5.96 7.87
C ALA A 105 -3.20 6.10 9.22
N ASP A 106 -3.47 5.22 10.19
CA ASP A 106 -2.79 5.19 11.49
C ASP A 106 -1.29 4.94 11.33
N LEU A 107 -0.89 3.96 10.49
CA LEU A 107 0.53 3.74 10.21
C LEU A 107 1.18 4.97 9.55
N GLY A 108 0.52 5.60 8.59
CA GLY A 108 1.02 6.83 7.96
C GLY A 108 1.30 7.93 8.97
N MET A 109 0.40 8.14 9.93
CA MET A 109 0.61 9.08 11.04
C MET A 109 1.74 8.65 11.95
N ALA A 110 1.81 7.37 12.31
CA ALA A 110 2.89 6.83 13.15
C ALA A 110 4.26 7.02 12.47
N MET A 111 4.36 6.75 11.16
CA MET A 111 5.59 6.94 10.38
C MET A 111 6.00 8.41 10.32
N MET A 112 5.06 9.32 10.08
CA MET A 112 5.32 10.78 10.12
C MET A 112 5.87 11.19 11.48
N LEU A 113 5.22 10.79 12.56
CA LEU A 113 5.65 11.13 13.93
C LEU A 113 7.00 10.50 14.28
N ALA A 114 7.20 9.21 13.95
CA ALA A 114 8.42 8.49 14.24
C ALA A 114 9.63 9.14 13.54
N GLN A 115 9.50 9.47 12.27
CA GLN A 115 10.57 10.10 11.49
C GLN A 115 10.80 11.56 11.93
N ALA A 116 9.73 12.36 12.03
CA ALA A 116 9.83 13.78 12.42
C ALA A 116 10.44 13.96 13.82
N ARG A 117 10.19 13.04 14.74
CA ARG A 117 10.67 13.09 16.12
C ARG A 117 11.92 12.23 16.35
N GLY A 118 12.42 11.52 15.31
CA GLY A 118 13.59 10.66 15.38
C GLY A 118 13.44 9.54 16.42
N MET A 119 12.25 8.94 16.52
CA MET A 119 11.92 7.99 17.59
C MET A 119 12.80 6.74 17.57
N ILE A 120 13.11 6.19 16.38
CA ILE A 120 13.94 5.00 16.25
C ILE A 120 15.38 5.28 16.73
N GLY A 121 15.96 6.40 16.28
CA GLY A 121 17.29 6.83 16.72
C GLY A 121 17.33 7.19 18.21
N GLY A 122 16.28 7.84 18.74
CA GLY A 122 16.16 8.17 20.16
C GLY A 122 16.07 6.93 21.05
N GLU A 123 15.31 5.92 20.63
CA GLU A 123 15.23 4.62 21.31
C GLU A 123 16.60 3.92 21.34
N SER A 124 17.29 3.87 20.18
CA SER A 124 18.64 3.32 20.08
C SER A 124 19.66 4.08 20.94
N TRP A 125 19.53 5.42 21.04
CA TRP A 125 20.38 6.29 21.87
C TRP A 125 20.30 5.92 23.35
N VAL A 126 19.10 5.59 23.83
CA VAL A 126 18.90 5.12 25.22
C VAL A 126 19.50 3.73 25.41
N ARG A 127 19.16 2.76 24.52
CA ARG A 127 19.61 1.36 24.67
C ARG A 127 21.12 1.20 24.54
N SER A 128 21.78 1.96 23.68
CA SER A 128 23.23 1.93 23.52
C SER A 128 23.99 2.56 24.70
N GLY A 129 23.29 3.26 25.61
CA GLY A 129 23.88 4.04 26.69
C GLY A 129 24.48 5.37 26.19
N ASP A 130 24.26 5.78 24.97
CA ASP A 130 24.76 7.04 24.42
C ASP A 130 24.19 8.25 25.14
N TRP A 131 22.99 8.14 25.70
CA TRP A 131 22.45 9.22 26.51
C TRP A 131 23.33 9.58 27.70
N ALA A 132 23.85 8.59 28.41
CA ALA A 132 24.78 8.82 29.52
C ALA A 132 26.18 9.26 29.04
N ARG A 133 26.64 8.77 27.87
CA ARG A 133 27.99 9.02 27.35
C ARG A 133 28.09 10.31 26.54
N LYS A 134 27.07 10.62 25.73
CA LYS A 134 27.10 11.72 24.75
C LYS A 134 26.14 12.87 25.09
N GLY A 135 25.30 12.69 26.12
CA GLY A 135 24.31 13.70 26.53
C GLY A 135 23.02 13.68 25.69
N LEU A 136 22.43 14.86 25.51
CA LEU A 136 21.10 14.99 24.87
C LEU A 136 21.08 14.48 23.44
N TYR A 137 19.96 13.84 23.09
CA TYR A 137 19.69 13.44 21.72
C TYR A 137 19.52 14.68 20.83
N PRO A 138 19.98 14.67 19.58
CA PRO A 138 19.85 15.81 18.66
C PRO A 138 18.41 16.27 18.49
N LEU A 139 18.21 17.59 18.41
CA LEU A 139 16.88 18.19 18.20
C LEU A 139 16.25 17.69 16.90
N LYS A 140 14.92 17.57 16.90
CA LYS A 140 14.10 17.08 15.81
C LYS A 140 12.99 18.06 15.45
N SER A 141 12.22 17.74 14.42
CA SER A 141 11.21 18.62 13.88
C SER A 141 9.90 18.60 14.69
N ARG A 142 9.25 19.76 14.80
CA ARG A 142 7.89 19.88 15.27
C ARG A 142 6.92 19.41 14.20
N VAL A 143 5.79 18.84 14.58
CA VAL A 143 4.72 18.37 13.69
C VAL A 143 3.49 19.28 13.75
N HIS A 144 2.94 19.54 14.95
CA HIS A 144 1.72 20.34 15.09
C HIS A 144 1.87 21.76 14.53
N GLY A 145 0.78 22.30 13.98
CA GLY A 145 0.74 23.64 13.42
C GLY A 145 1.58 23.82 12.14
N LYS A 146 2.02 22.73 11.51
CA LYS A 146 2.73 22.69 10.23
C LYS A 146 1.75 22.50 9.07
N ARG A 147 2.26 22.53 7.82
CA ARG A 147 1.48 22.36 6.60
C ARG A 147 1.58 20.91 6.13
N ALA A 148 0.42 20.32 5.85
CA ALA A 148 0.34 18.95 5.33
C ALA A 148 -0.32 18.94 3.95
N GLY A 149 0.32 18.26 2.99
CA GLY A 149 -0.23 17.94 1.69
C GLY A 149 -0.67 16.47 1.64
N VAL A 150 -1.85 16.21 1.09
CA VAL A 150 -2.34 14.85 0.84
C VAL A 150 -2.55 14.67 -0.67
N LEU A 151 -1.70 13.87 -1.29
CA LEU A 151 -1.77 13.55 -2.70
C LEU A 151 -2.62 12.30 -2.90
N GLY A 152 -3.88 12.51 -3.34
CA GLY A 152 -4.93 11.51 -3.43
C GLY A 152 -5.87 11.52 -2.23
N LEU A 153 -7.01 12.21 -2.32
CA LEU A 153 -8.00 12.29 -1.24
C LEU A 153 -9.12 11.23 -1.42
N GLY A 154 -8.72 9.97 -1.63
CA GLY A 154 -9.60 8.82 -1.55
C GLY A 154 -9.91 8.43 -0.10
N ARG A 155 -10.38 7.18 0.13
CA ARG A 155 -10.73 6.69 1.47
C ARG A 155 -9.57 6.84 2.47
N ILE A 156 -8.36 6.40 2.10
CA ILE A 156 -7.17 6.47 2.97
C ILE A 156 -6.72 7.91 3.16
N GLY A 157 -6.61 8.68 2.07
CA GLY A 157 -6.21 10.09 2.14
C GLY A 157 -7.13 10.95 3.00
N PHE A 158 -8.45 10.68 2.95
CA PHE A 158 -9.43 11.34 3.81
C PHE A 158 -9.19 11.02 5.30
N GLU A 159 -8.95 9.75 5.63
CA GLU A 159 -8.67 9.35 7.02
C GLU A 159 -7.31 9.89 7.52
N VAL A 160 -6.31 10.05 6.63
CA VAL A 160 -5.06 10.75 6.95
C VAL A 160 -5.33 12.23 7.24
N ALA A 161 -6.00 12.93 6.33
CA ALA A 161 -6.30 14.36 6.50
C ALA A 161 -7.10 14.63 7.77
N LYS A 162 -8.09 13.78 8.07
CA LYS A 162 -8.87 13.86 9.31
C LYS A 162 -8.00 13.74 10.57
N ARG A 163 -6.99 12.87 10.56
CA ARG A 163 -6.04 12.72 11.69
C ARG A 163 -5.11 13.92 11.80
N LEU A 164 -4.63 14.44 10.66
CA LEU A 164 -3.79 15.65 10.59
C LEU A 164 -4.50 16.88 11.19
N SER A 165 -5.82 16.98 11.03
CA SER A 165 -6.62 18.05 11.65
C SER A 165 -6.48 18.08 13.17
N GLY A 166 -6.31 16.90 13.82
CA GLY A 166 -6.07 16.80 15.25
C GLY A 166 -4.69 17.29 15.72
N PHE A 167 -3.80 17.62 14.78
CA PHE A 167 -2.48 18.22 15.05
C PHE A 167 -2.44 19.72 14.71
N ASP A 168 -3.58 20.37 14.57
CA ASP A 168 -3.70 21.80 14.23
C ASP A 168 -2.96 22.16 12.93
N MET A 169 -2.87 21.22 11.97
CA MET A 169 -2.14 21.44 10.73
C MET A 169 -3.01 22.14 9.68
N GLU A 170 -2.37 23.01 8.87
CA GLU A 170 -2.96 23.51 7.64
C GLU A 170 -2.94 22.40 6.58
N ILE A 171 -4.13 21.96 6.14
CA ILE A 171 -4.26 20.80 5.23
C ILE A 171 -4.61 21.28 3.82
N ALA A 172 -3.83 20.82 2.85
CA ALA A 172 -4.15 20.91 1.44
C ALA A 172 -4.14 19.50 0.80
N TYR A 173 -4.86 19.33 -0.29
CA TYR A 173 -4.88 18.06 -1.01
C TYR A 173 -4.91 18.26 -2.52
N SER A 174 -4.41 17.25 -3.25
CA SER A 174 -4.56 17.12 -4.69
C SER A 174 -5.30 15.84 -5.03
N ASP A 175 -6.19 15.91 -6.00
CA ASP A 175 -6.93 14.79 -6.55
C ASP A 175 -7.37 15.19 -7.97
N VAL A 176 -8.01 14.28 -8.74
CA VAL A 176 -8.53 14.57 -10.09
C VAL A 176 -9.56 15.72 -10.11
N ALA A 177 -10.26 15.93 -8.99
CA ALA A 177 -11.21 17.02 -8.81
C ALA A 177 -11.39 17.36 -7.33
N PRO A 178 -11.88 18.57 -6.98
CA PRO A 178 -12.28 18.91 -5.62
C PRO A 178 -13.31 17.93 -5.07
N LYS A 179 -13.26 17.67 -3.75
CA LYS A 179 -14.16 16.74 -3.07
C LYS A 179 -15.18 17.53 -2.22
N ASP A 180 -16.45 17.26 -2.41
CA ASP A 180 -17.55 17.93 -1.67
C ASP A 180 -17.48 17.68 -0.16
N TYR A 181 -16.90 16.56 0.25
CA TYR A 181 -16.72 16.19 1.66
C TYR A 181 -15.46 16.78 2.32
N ALA A 182 -14.67 17.57 1.57
CA ALA A 182 -13.38 18.12 2.03
C ALA A 182 -13.34 19.65 1.95
N LYS A 183 -14.47 20.32 2.23
CA LYS A 183 -14.63 21.79 2.09
C LYS A 183 -13.76 22.59 3.05
N ASP A 184 -13.36 21.98 4.16
CA ASP A 184 -12.50 22.61 5.17
C ASP A 184 -11.01 22.56 4.78
N TRP A 185 -10.63 21.84 3.72
CA TRP A 185 -9.26 21.66 3.26
C TRP A 185 -9.06 22.31 1.90
N THR A 186 -7.86 22.80 1.66
CA THR A 186 -7.54 23.51 0.41
C THR A 186 -7.29 22.52 -0.74
N PHE A 187 -8.08 22.61 -1.81
CA PHE A 187 -7.79 21.87 -3.05
C PHE A 187 -6.69 22.55 -3.85
N VAL A 188 -5.69 21.78 -4.30
CA VAL A 188 -4.58 22.21 -5.15
C VAL A 188 -4.42 21.18 -6.27
N ALA A 189 -4.78 21.54 -7.49
CA ALA A 189 -4.80 20.60 -8.62
C ALA A 189 -3.40 20.09 -9.02
N ASP A 190 -2.38 20.96 -8.93
CA ASP A 190 -1.01 20.62 -9.32
C ASP A 190 -0.22 20.00 -8.15
N PRO A 191 0.31 18.77 -8.31
CA PRO A 191 1.15 18.11 -7.29
C PRO A 191 2.40 18.89 -6.90
N VAL A 192 3.01 19.65 -7.84
CA VAL A 192 4.20 20.49 -7.56
C VAL A 192 3.81 21.66 -6.65
N ALA A 193 2.69 22.32 -6.96
CA ALA A 193 2.17 23.41 -6.13
C ALA A 193 1.72 22.90 -4.74
N LEU A 194 1.18 21.66 -4.65
CA LEU A 194 0.86 21.03 -3.37
C LEU A 194 2.14 20.80 -2.55
N ALA A 195 3.19 20.24 -3.15
CA ALA A 195 4.47 19.96 -2.49
C ALA A 195 5.13 21.25 -1.99
N ALA A 196 5.17 22.31 -2.82
CA ALA A 196 5.78 23.60 -2.47
C ALA A 196 5.15 24.29 -1.25
N ARG A 197 3.90 23.96 -0.92
CA ARG A 197 3.21 24.50 0.26
C ARG A 197 3.11 23.52 1.43
N SER A 198 3.81 22.38 1.36
CA SER A 198 3.76 21.32 2.37
C SER A 198 5.07 21.19 3.11
N ASP A 199 5.00 20.97 4.41
CA ASP A 199 6.13 20.50 5.22
C ASP A 199 6.11 18.96 5.29
N PHE A 200 4.93 18.37 5.17
CA PHE A 200 4.69 16.91 5.12
C PHE A 200 3.82 16.58 3.92
N LEU A 201 4.28 15.71 3.03
CA LEU A 201 3.52 15.28 1.85
C LEU A 201 3.20 13.78 1.95
N PHE A 202 1.92 13.46 2.13
CA PHE A 202 1.42 12.10 2.11
C PHE A 202 1.03 11.67 0.70
N VAL A 203 1.51 10.51 0.27
CA VAL A 203 1.11 9.87 -0.99
C VAL A 203 0.14 8.74 -0.67
N THR A 204 -1.12 8.91 -1.10
CA THR A 204 -2.24 8.01 -0.83
C THR A 204 -3.03 7.64 -2.09
N LEU A 205 -2.47 7.93 -3.25
CA LEU A 205 -3.02 7.62 -4.57
C LEU A 205 -3.08 6.12 -4.84
N ALA A 206 -4.11 5.68 -5.53
CA ALA A 206 -4.09 4.37 -6.19
C ALA A 206 -3.04 4.36 -7.32
N ALA A 207 -2.40 3.21 -7.54
CA ALA A 207 -1.50 3.06 -8.68
C ALA A 207 -2.28 2.90 -9.98
N SER A 208 -1.85 3.63 -11.00
CA SER A 208 -2.36 3.55 -12.38
C SER A 208 -1.29 4.07 -13.34
N ALA A 209 -1.57 3.97 -14.65
CA ALA A 209 -0.70 4.59 -15.66
C ALA A 209 -0.58 6.11 -15.46
N ASP A 210 -1.67 6.78 -15.07
CA ASP A 210 -1.72 8.23 -14.88
C ASP A 210 -1.01 8.70 -13.60
N THR A 211 -0.89 7.84 -12.60
CA THR A 211 -0.23 8.16 -11.33
C THR A 211 1.21 7.68 -11.25
N ARG A 212 1.67 6.96 -12.28
CA ARG A 212 3.05 6.47 -12.33
C ARG A 212 4.04 7.65 -12.29
N HIS A 213 4.96 7.62 -11.31
CA HIS A 213 5.98 8.64 -11.07
C HIS A 213 5.42 10.08 -10.98
N ILE A 214 4.16 10.21 -10.54
CA ILE A 214 3.55 11.52 -10.28
C ILE A 214 4.36 12.33 -9.27
N VAL A 215 5.00 11.65 -8.31
CA VAL A 215 6.01 12.21 -7.41
C VAL A 215 7.38 12.02 -8.05
N GLY A 216 7.67 12.82 -9.06
CA GLY A 216 8.99 12.90 -9.71
C GLY A 216 9.86 13.99 -9.12
N SER A 217 11.02 14.24 -9.77
CA SER A 217 12.04 15.22 -9.30
C SER A 217 11.45 16.59 -8.98
N LYS A 218 10.53 17.11 -9.81
CA LYS A 218 9.91 18.43 -9.59
C LYS A 218 9.09 18.52 -8.31
N VAL A 219 8.34 17.47 -7.98
CA VAL A 219 7.57 17.40 -6.73
C VAL A 219 8.49 17.29 -5.53
N ILE A 220 9.54 16.47 -5.65
CA ILE A 220 10.56 16.28 -4.61
C ILE A 220 11.34 17.57 -4.35
N GLU A 221 11.79 18.25 -5.40
CA GLU A 221 12.47 19.55 -5.33
C GLU A 221 11.57 20.63 -4.69
N ALA A 222 10.28 20.66 -5.05
CA ALA A 222 9.33 21.61 -4.50
C ALA A 222 9.04 21.37 -3.02
N LEU A 223 9.08 20.12 -2.55
CA LEU A 223 8.95 19.78 -1.14
C LEU A 223 10.19 20.21 -0.33
N GLY A 224 11.38 20.09 -0.91
CA GLY A 224 12.62 20.71 -0.47
C GLY A 224 13.29 20.11 0.76
N PRO A 225 14.39 20.75 1.22
CA PRO A 225 15.30 20.21 2.23
C PRO A 225 14.72 20.16 3.65
N GLU A 226 13.64 20.87 3.93
CA GLU A 226 12.90 20.81 5.21
C GLU A 226 11.68 19.90 5.14
N GLY A 227 11.32 19.41 3.94
CA GLY A 227 10.14 18.62 3.69
C GLY A 227 10.31 17.14 4.04
N MET A 228 9.18 16.49 4.32
CA MET A 228 9.09 15.05 4.54
C MET A 228 8.07 14.42 3.59
N LEU A 229 8.49 13.38 2.86
CA LEU A 229 7.64 12.56 2.01
C LEU A 229 7.19 11.30 2.76
N ILE A 230 5.89 11.02 2.81
CA ILE A 230 5.33 9.81 3.43
C ILE A 230 4.58 9.01 2.37
N ASN A 231 5.01 7.78 2.09
CA ASN A 231 4.33 6.91 1.11
C ASN A 231 3.77 5.65 1.78
N ILE A 232 2.45 5.57 1.82
CA ILE A 232 1.66 4.42 2.29
C ILE A 232 0.74 3.89 1.18
N SER A 233 1.09 4.17 -0.08
CA SER A 233 0.29 3.80 -1.26
C SER A 233 0.97 2.72 -2.09
N ARG A 234 1.65 3.10 -3.16
CA ARG A 234 2.45 2.22 -4.02
C ARG A 234 3.77 2.88 -4.38
N ALA A 235 4.83 2.07 -4.53
CA ALA A 235 6.15 2.54 -4.96
C ALA A 235 6.08 3.22 -6.32
N SER A 236 5.32 2.66 -7.27
CA SER A 236 5.18 3.17 -8.64
C SER A 236 4.64 4.61 -8.75
N ASN A 237 4.05 5.16 -7.69
CA ASN A 237 3.63 6.56 -7.65
C ASN A 237 4.81 7.54 -7.49
N ILE A 238 5.98 7.04 -7.08
CA ILE A 238 7.20 7.82 -6.88
C ILE A 238 8.26 7.40 -7.92
N ASP A 239 9.01 8.34 -8.43
CA ASP A 239 10.30 8.06 -9.09
C ASP A 239 11.32 7.75 -7.98
N GLU A 240 11.50 6.45 -7.70
CA GLU A 240 12.34 5.99 -6.59
C GLU A 240 13.80 6.39 -6.75
N LYS A 241 14.29 6.44 -8.01
CA LYS A 241 15.64 6.93 -8.28
C LYS A 241 15.78 8.41 -7.91
N ALA A 242 14.85 9.26 -8.32
CA ALA A 242 14.86 10.67 -7.98
C ALA A 242 14.74 10.90 -6.48
N LEU A 243 13.93 10.07 -5.79
CA LEU A 243 13.80 10.11 -4.32
C LEU A 243 15.13 9.78 -3.63
N LEU A 244 15.78 8.69 -4.03
CA LEU A 244 17.09 8.28 -3.47
C LEU A 244 18.15 9.35 -3.68
N ASP A 245 18.27 9.87 -4.91
CA ASP A 245 19.22 10.93 -5.23
C ASP A 245 18.97 12.19 -4.36
N ALA A 246 17.71 12.55 -4.12
CA ALA A 246 17.36 13.70 -3.29
C ALA A 246 17.65 13.48 -1.79
N LEU A 247 17.41 12.27 -1.28
CA LEU A 247 17.72 11.93 0.11
C LEU A 247 19.22 11.87 0.38
N GLU A 248 20.02 11.30 -0.52
CA GLU A 248 21.48 11.24 -0.44
C GLU A 248 22.10 12.65 -0.45
N ASN A 249 21.63 13.49 -1.37
CA ASN A 249 22.10 14.86 -1.53
C ASN A 249 21.47 15.86 -0.54
N ARG A 250 20.55 15.42 0.32
CA ARG A 250 19.83 16.28 1.29
C ARG A 250 19.03 17.41 0.64
N THR A 251 18.67 17.27 -0.62
CA THR A 251 17.74 18.21 -1.31
C THR A 251 16.29 17.94 -0.94
N LEU A 252 15.99 16.73 -0.39
CA LEU A 252 14.81 16.41 0.38
C LEU A 252 15.23 16.13 1.83
N GLY A 253 14.50 16.69 2.79
CA GLY A 253 14.82 16.55 4.21
C GLY A 253 14.76 15.13 4.71
N SER A 254 13.66 14.45 4.48
CA SER A 254 13.47 13.05 4.90
C SER A 254 12.33 12.35 4.17
N ALA A 255 12.24 11.03 4.34
CA ALA A 255 11.10 10.24 3.88
C ALA A 255 10.68 9.17 4.92
N ALA A 256 9.45 8.68 4.80
CA ALA A 256 8.93 7.54 5.53
C ALA A 256 8.14 6.66 4.55
N LEU A 257 8.60 5.43 4.33
CA LEU A 257 8.16 4.57 3.23
C LEU A 257 7.69 3.22 3.76
N ASP A 258 6.49 2.80 3.35
CA ASP A 258 5.96 1.44 3.60
C ASP A 258 6.01 0.58 2.33
N VAL A 259 6.38 1.15 1.18
CA VAL A 259 6.39 0.48 -0.12
C VAL A 259 7.62 0.84 -0.94
N PHE A 260 8.14 -0.11 -1.74
CA PHE A 260 9.40 0.01 -2.49
C PHE A 260 9.29 -0.63 -3.87
N GLU A 261 10.06 -0.17 -4.85
CA GLU A 261 10.25 -0.91 -6.08
C GLU A 261 11.01 -2.21 -5.79
N GLY A 262 10.56 -3.32 -6.40
CA GLY A 262 11.21 -4.63 -6.27
C GLY A 262 11.00 -5.35 -4.94
N GLU A 263 10.00 -4.98 -4.12
CA GLU A 263 9.68 -5.68 -2.87
C GLU A 263 9.76 -7.21 -2.99
N PRO A 264 10.35 -7.91 -2.00
CA PRO A 264 10.97 -7.41 -0.76
C PRO A 264 12.45 -6.99 -0.93
N ASN A 265 13.00 -6.98 -2.14
CA ASN A 265 14.40 -6.69 -2.43
C ASN A 265 14.54 -5.21 -2.87
N LEU A 266 14.43 -4.29 -1.90
CA LEU A 266 14.55 -2.85 -2.14
C LEU A 266 15.97 -2.44 -2.55
N ASP A 267 16.12 -1.26 -3.18
CA ASP A 267 17.43 -0.69 -3.49
C ASP A 267 18.28 -0.55 -2.22
N PRO A 268 19.51 -1.15 -2.19
CA PRO A 268 20.36 -1.15 -0.99
C PRO A 268 20.78 0.25 -0.54
N ARG A 269 20.70 1.29 -1.37
CA ARG A 269 20.97 2.67 -0.98
C ARG A 269 20.08 3.13 0.17
N PHE A 270 18.82 2.67 0.25
CA PHE A 270 17.93 2.98 1.38
C PHE A 270 18.52 2.56 2.72
N LEU A 271 19.24 1.44 2.77
CA LEU A 271 19.78 0.88 4.02
C LEU A 271 20.94 1.73 4.61
N ALA A 272 21.55 2.58 3.79
CA ALA A 272 22.65 3.48 4.21
C ALA A 272 22.15 4.86 4.65
N LEU A 273 20.88 5.20 4.42
CA LEU A 273 20.32 6.51 4.71
C LEU A 273 19.87 6.62 6.19
N ASP A 274 20.18 7.73 6.84
CA ASP A 274 19.75 8.04 8.22
C ASP A 274 18.55 8.99 8.28
N ASN A 275 18.10 9.50 7.11
CA ASN A 275 16.95 10.39 6.96
C ASN A 275 15.73 9.70 6.34
N VAL A 276 15.67 8.39 6.36
CA VAL A 276 14.51 7.63 5.90
C VAL A 276 14.05 6.63 6.95
N LEU A 277 12.73 6.51 7.14
CA LEU A 277 12.08 5.46 7.92
C LEU A 277 11.52 4.43 6.95
N LEU A 278 11.87 3.16 7.13
CA LEU A 278 11.47 2.04 6.26
C LEU A 278 10.54 1.11 7.01
N GLN A 279 9.41 0.73 6.36
CA GLN A 279 8.47 -0.26 6.87
C GLN A 279 8.22 -1.34 5.79
N PRO A 280 8.00 -2.61 6.16
CA PRO A 280 7.98 -3.75 5.23
C PRO A 280 6.58 -4.00 4.65
N HIS A 281 5.94 -3.01 4.03
CA HIS A 281 4.59 -3.06 3.43
C HIS A 281 3.56 -3.60 4.43
N MET A 282 3.54 -3.00 5.62
CA MET A 282 2.76 -3.50 6.76
C MET A 282 1.57 -2.60 7.15
N ALA A 283 1.20 -1.60 6.35
CA ALA A 283 0.20 -0.61 6.74
C ALA A 283 -1.16 -1.20 7.13
N SER A 284 -1.56 -2.34 6.56
CA SER A 284 -2.76 -3.10 6.96
C SER A 284 -2.46 -4.22 7.96
N GLY A 285 -1.29 -4.22 8.60
CA GLY A 285 -0.74 -5.35 9.37
C GLY A 285 -1.23 -5.45 10.80
N THR A 286 -2.49 -5.21 11.09
CA THR A 286 -3.11 -5.52 12.40
C THR A 286 -3.85 -6.85 12.35
N VAL A 287 -4.01 -7.51 13.50
CA VAL A 287 -4.73 -8.79 13.60
C VAL A 287 -6.18 -8.62 13.17
N GLU A 288 -6.81 -7.55 13.61
CA GLU A 288 -8.21 -7.21 13.33
C GLU A 288 -8.43 -6.98 11.83
N THR A 289 -7.62 -6.17 11.23
CA THR A 289 -7.71 -5.88 9.78
C THR A 289 -7.41 -7.10 8.94
N ARG A 290 -6.37 -7.88 9.28
CA ARG A 290 -6.06 -9.12 8.54
C ARG A 290 -7.20 -10.13 8.61
N LYS A 291 -7.84 -10.30 9.76
CA LYS A 291 -9.04 -11.14 9.90
C LYS A 291 -10.21 -10.63 9.07
N ALA A 292 -10.46 -9.33 9.05
CA ALA A 292 -11.53 -8.73 8.24
C ALA A 292 -11.26 -8.87 6.74
N MET A 293 -10.01 -8.69 6.29
CA MET A 293 -9.61 -8.92 4.90
C MET A 293 -9.81 -10.38 4.48
N GLY A 294 -9.37 -11.34 5.31
CA GLY A 294 -9.56 -12.76 5.04
C GLY A 294 -11.02 -13.17 4.99
N ALA A 295 -11.85 -12.61 5.88
CA ALA A 295 -13.29 -12.82 5.86
C ALA A 295 -13.91 -12.33 4.54
N LEU A 296 -13.55 -11.14 4.04
CA LEU A 296 -14.04 -10.62 2.76
C LEU A 296 -13.61 -11.47 1.57
N VAL A 297 -12.36 -11.96 1.54
CA VAL A 297 -11.91 -12.90 0.49
C VAL A 297 -12.75 -14.17 0.50
N PHE A 298 -12.93 -14.77 1.68
CA PHE A 298 -13.75 -15.99 1.82
C PHE A 298 -15.20 -15.74 1.41
N ASP A 299 -15.78 -14.61 1.83
CA ASP A 299 -17.18 -14.28 1.55
C ASP A 299 -17.39 -13.99 0.06
N ASN A 300 -16.45 -13.36 -0.64
CA ASN A 300 -16.48 -13.18 -2.09
C ASN A 300 -16.40 -14.51 -2.85
N LEU A 301 -15.46 -15.39 -2.45
CA LEU A 301 -15.35 -16.74 -3.04
C LEU A 301 -16.64 -17.54 -2.84
N SER A 302 -17.16 -17.58 -1.62
CA SER A 302 -18.38 -18.30 -1.29
C SER A 302 -19.61 -17.72 -2.04
N ALA A 303 -19.74 -16.40 -2.05
CA ALA A 303 -20.84 -15.73 -2.75
C ALA A 303 -20.83 -16.06 -4.26
N HIS A 304 -19.64 -16.06 -4.89
CA HIS A 304 -19.51 -16.38 -6.31
C HIS A 304 -20.01 -17.79 -6.61
N PHE A 305 -19.55 -18.78 -5.86
CA PHE A 305 -19.89 -20.18 -6.12
C PHE A 305 -21.30 -20.58 -5.65
N ASP A 306 -21.90 -19.81 -4.73
CA ASP A 306 -23.29 -19.94 -4.32
C ASP A 306 -24.27 -19.20 -5.27
N GLY A 307 -23.77 -18.48 -6.29
CA GLY A 307 -24.59 -17.66 -7.19
C GLY A 307 -25.20 -16.42 -6.54
N ARG A 308 -24.59 -15.95 -5.43
CA ARG A 308 -25.00 -14.74 -4.72
C ARG A 308 -24.25 -13.49 -5.24
N PRO A 309 -24.78 -12.28 -5.06
CA PRO A 309 -24.04 -11.05 -5.36
C PRO A 309 -22.71 -11.01 -4.61
N LEU A 310 -21.65 -10.56 -5.30
CA LEU A 310 -20.32 -10.39 -4.71
C LEU A 310 -20.37 -9.22 -3.71
N PRO A 311 -19.83 -9.38 -2.49
CA PRO A 311 -19.76 -8.31 -1.50
C PRO A 311 -18.96 -7.08 -1.96
N THR A 312 -17.82 -7.29 -2.63
CA THR A 312 -16.89 -6.20 -2.99
C THR A 312 -16.36 -6.32 -4.43
N PRO A 313 -17.23 -6.25 -5.45
CA PRO A 313 -16.80 -6.36 -6.85
C PRO A 313 -16.01 -5.13 -7.29
N VAL A 314 -14.93 -5.38 -8.04
CA VAL A 314 -14.14 -4.38 -8.77
C VAL A 314 -14.51 -4.44 -10.26
N LEU A 315 -14.76 -5.63 -10.76
CA LEU A 315 -15.12 -5.94 -12.13
C LEU A 315 -16.23 -7.00 -12.18
#